data_e18f78f4a16969ed519df6538ad3f049
#
_entry.id   e18f78f4a16969ed519df6538ad3f049
#
_cell.length_a   1.000
_cell.length_b   1.000
_cell.length_c   1.000
_cell.angle_alpha   90.00
_cell.angle_beta   90.00
_cell.angle_gamma   90.00
#
_symmetry.space_group_name_H-M   'P 1'
#
loop_
_entity.id
_entity.type
_entity.pdbx_description
1 polymer ?
#
loop_
_entity_poly.entity_id
_entity_poly.type
_entity_poly.pdbx_seq_one_letter_code
_entity_poly.pdbx_strand_id
1 'polypeptide(L)'
;MPDEGLHSQARWHRAKTVIARRVAGETVLVPIASRSDDPEFKRARLYVLNETGEYLWSLLDSPRSTHELAQNLTRVFDTADASARSDVEAFLAAMRDIGAVREITEDRAD
;
A
#
# COMPACT_ATOMS: atom_id res chain seq x y z
N MET A 1 -22.61 5.42 16.92
CA MET A 1 -21.96 4.74 17.44
C MET A 1 -20.59 4.75 17.16
N PRO A 2 -19.97 4.86 17.99
CA PRO A 2 -18.58 5.03 17.89
C PRO A 2 -17.85 3.86 17.36
N ASP A 3 -18.54 2.79 17.24
CA ASP A 3 -17.87 1.65 16.82
C ASP A 3 -17.37 1.71 15.47
N GLU A 4 -17.94 2.52 14.63
CA GLU A 4 -17.47 2.59 13.31
C GLU A 4 -16.06 2.99 13.26
N GLY A 5 -15.67 3.88 14.09
CA GLY A 5 -14.29 4.32 14.10
C GLY A 5 -13.35 3.18 14.43
N LEU A 6 -13.79 2.29 15.28
CA LEU A 6 -12.94 1.19 15.65
C LEU A 6 -12.81 0.20 14.51
N HIS A 7 -13.89 0.01 13.78
CA HIS A 7 -13.83 -0.93 12.71
C HIS A 7 -12.90 -0.48 11.62
N SER A 8 -12.73 0.79 11.47
CA SER A 8 -11.87 1.24 10.43
C SER A 8 -10.45 1.39 10.91
N GLN A 9 -10.09 0.73 11.96
CA GLN A 9 -8.74 0.79 12.46
C GLN A 9 -7.80 -0.14 11.73
N ALA A 10 -8.28 -0.82 10.73
CA ALA A 10 -7.39 -1.67 9.95
C ALA A 10 -6.26 -0.82 9.40
N ARG A 11 -5.07 -1.33 9.48
CA ARG A 11 -3.89 -0.64 9.01
C ARG A 11 -3.21 -1.45 7.96
N TRP A 12 -2.42 -0.77 7.16
CA TRP A 12 -1.74 -1.38 6.05
C TRP A 12 -0.24 -1.24 6.23
N HIS A 13 0.47 -2.25 5.83
CA HIS A 13 1.91 -2.27 6.00
C HIS A 13 2.51 -2.98 4.81
N ARG A 14 3.74 -2.64 4.47
CA ARG A 14 4.43 -3.30 3.36
C ARG A 14 4.60 -4.76 3.65
N ALA A 15 4.41 -5.59 2.63
CA ALA A 15 4.69 -7.00 2.75
C ALA A 15 6.16 -7.22 2.52
N LYS A 16 6.71 -8.22 3.16
CA LYS A 16 8.14 -8.52 3.02
C LYS A 16 8.45 -9.26 1.75
N THR A 17 7.43 -9.62 0.99
CA THR A 17 7.64 -10.36 -0.24
C THR A 17 7.90 -9.46 -1.43
N VAL A 18 7.94 -8.16 -1.21
CA VAL A 18 8.16 -7.21 -2.28
C VAL A 18 9.17 -6.18 -1.83
N ILE A 19 10.10 -5.81 -2.70
CA ILE A 19 11.04 -4.74 -2.40
C ILE A 19 10.91 -3.67 -3.45
N ALA A 20 11.27 -2.46 -3.08
CA ALA A 20 11.22 -1.34 -4.00
C ALA A 20 12.61 -1.05 -4.52
N ARG A 21 12.72 -0.78 -5.80
CA ARG A 21 13.97 -0.43 -6.42
C ARG A 21 13.82 0.75 -7.32
N ARG A 22 14.87 1.57 -7.41
CA ARG A 22 14.84 2.70 -8.34
C ARG A 22 15.44 2.25 -9.65
N VAL A 23 14.68 2.41 -10.72
CA VAL A 23 15.15 2.02 -12.04
C VAL A 23 14.83 3.17 -12.98
N ALA A 24 15.85 3.78 -13.54
CA ALA A 24 15.66 4.88 -14.51
C ALA A 24 14.77 5.99 -13.97
N GLY A 25 14.96 6.32 -12.71
CA GLY A 25 14.19 7.42 -12.11
C GLY A 25 12.83 7.06 -11.60
N GLU A 26 12.44 5.80 -11.73
CA GLU A 26 11.13 5.38 -11.25
C GLU A 26 11.28 4.33 -10.16
N THR A 27 10.28 4.25 -9.31
CA THR A 27 10.28 3.24 -8.27
C THR A 27 9.49 2.05 -8.77
N VAL A 28 10.12 0.90 -8.72
CA VAL A 28 9.55 -0.34 -9.21
C VAL A 28 9.46 -1.31 -8.05
N LEU A 29 8.31 -1.93 -7.89
CA LEU A 29 8.14 -2.96 -6.87
C LEU A 29 8.46 -4.29 -7.50
N VAL A 30 9.36 -5.02 -6.85
CA VAL A 30 9.87 -6.27 -7.37
C VAL A 30 9.56 -7.38 -6.39
N PRO A 31 8.84 -8.42 -6.81
CA PRO A 31 8.58 -9.53 -5.89
C PRO A 31 9.87 -10.28 -5.62
N ILE A 32 10.01 -10.73 -4.39
CA ILE A 32 11.19 -11.52 -4.02
C ILE A 32 10.87 -12.97 -4.32
N ALA A 33 11.68 -13.55 -5.17
CA ALA A 33 11.43 -14.89 -5.60
C ALA A 33 11.96 -15.88 -4.61
N SER A 34 11.11 -16.43 -3.81
CA SER A 34 11.55 -17.45 -2.91
C SER A 34 11.34 -18.82 -3.53
N ARG A 35 10.50 -18.91 -4.55
CA ARG A 35 10.29 -20.17 -5.22
C ARG A 35 10.31 -19.96 -6.68
N SER A 36 11.45 -20.03 -7.22
CA SER A 36 11.61 -19.70 -8.62
C SER A 36 10.95 -20.73 -9.52
N ASP A 37 10.65 -21.90 -9.00
CA ASP A 37 10.00 -22.89 -9.81
C ASP A 37 8.50 -22.76 -9.84
N ASP A 38 7.95 -21.83 -9.08
CA ASP A 38 6.51 -21.62 -9.04
C ASP A 38 6.11 -20.91 -10.33
N PRO A 39 5.25 -21.49 -11.13
CA PRO A 39 4.84 -20.84 -12.37
C PRO A 39 4.15 -19.53 -12.14
N GLU A 40 3.40 -19.41 -11.05
CA GLU A 40 2.74 -18.16 -10.76
C GLU A 40 3.74 -17.09 -10.50
N PHE A 41 4.81 -17.45 -9.84
CA PHE A 41 5.81 -16.50 -9.51
C PHE A 41 6.54 -16.04 -10.74
N LYS A 42 6.71 -16.91 -11.70
CA LYS A 42 7.39 -16.52 -12.91
C LYS A 42 6.57 -15.54 -13.71
N ARG A 43 5.27 -15.48 -13.46
CA ARG A 43 4.45 -14.54 -14.14
C ARG A 43 4.29 -13.26 -13.37
N ALA A 44 4.91 -13.19 -12.20
CA ALA A 44 4.81 -11.98 -11.39
C ALA A 44 5.32 -10.80 -12.17
N ARG A 45 4.61 -9.72 -12.12
CA ARG A 45 4.98 -8.54 -12.86
C ARG A 45 5.56 -7.50 -11.98
N LEU A 46 6.45 -6.73 -12.53
CA LEU A 46 6.96 -5.57 -11.85
C LEU A 46 5.85 -4.53 -11.83
N TYR A 47 5.79 -3.76 -10.78
CA TYR A 47 4.79 -2.71 -10.67
C TYR A 47 5.51 -1.39 -10.54
N VAL A 48 5.24 -0.47 -11.46
CA VAL A 48 5.90 0.81 -11.45
C VAL A 48 5.00 1.79 -10.72
N LEU A 49 5.52 2.45 -9.71
CA LEU A 49 4.76 3.41 -8.93
C LEU A 49 4.86 4.79 -9.55
N ASN A 50 3.73 5.47 -9.64
CA ASN A 50 3.76 6.87 -10.06
C ASN A 50 4.07 7.70 -8.82
N GLU A 51 4.09 9.00 -8.97
CA GLU A 51 4.47 9.89 -7.90
C GLU A 51 3.61 9.71 -6.66
N THR A 52 2.32 9.63 -6.84
CA THR A 52 1.40 9.43 -5.73
C THR A 52 1.67 8.09 -5.06
N GLY A 53 1.86 7.05 -5.87
CA GLY A 53 2.13 5.73 -5.34
C GLY A 53 3.44 5.67 -4.59
N GLU A 54 4.46 6.37 -5.06
CA GLU A 54 5.74 6.42 -4.36
C GLU A 54 5.57 7.04 -2.99
N TYR A 55 4.80 8.11 -2.93
CA TYR A 55 4.59 8.78 -1.65
C TYR A 55 3.85 7.87 -0.68
N LEU A 56 2.78 7.24 -1.16
CA LEU A 56 2.02 6.34 -0.30
C LEU A 56 2.85 5.15 0.14
N TRP A 57 3.66 4.63 -0.76
CA TRP A 57 4.54 3.51 -0.41
C TRP A 57 5.51 3.90 0.68
N SER A 58 6.02 5.13 0.63
CA SER A 58 6.96 5.58 1.64
C SER A 58 6.32 5.67 3.01
N LEU A 59 5.03 5.96 3.07
CA LEU A 59 4.34 6.06 4.34
C LEU A 59 4.08 4.68 4.94
N LEU A 60 4.10 3.65 4.13
CA LEU A 60 3.78 2.31 4.59
C LEU A 60 4.94 1.57 5.21
N ASP A 61 6.04 2.26 5.48
CA ASP A 61 7.13 1.65 6.21
C ASP A 61 6.74 1.43 7.67
N SER A 62 5.60 1.97 8.09
CA SER A 62 4.99 1.63 9.36
C SER A 62 3.49 1.50 9.10
N PRO A 63 2.77 0.79 9.96
CA PRO A 63 1.35 0.57 9.71
C PRO A 63 0.56 1.87 9.69
N ARG A 64 -0.31 2.02 8.71
CA ARG A 64 -1.11 3.21 8.55
C ARG A 64 -2.51 2.87 8.09
N SER A 65 -3.49 3.61 8.56
CA SER A 65 -4.86 3.39 8.14
C SER A 65 -5.10 4.11 6.81
N THR A 66 -6.17 3.74 6.14
CA THR A 66 -6.57 4.41 4.91
C THR A 66 -6.78 5.91 5.17
N HIS A 67 -7.37 6.23 6.31
CA HIS A 67 -7.63 7.62 6.66
C HIS A 67 -6.32 8.40 6.79
N GLU A 68 -5.34 7.83 7.45
CA GLU A 68 -4.06 8.49 7.60
C GLU A 68 -3.39 8.71 6.26
N LEU A 69 -3.46 7.71 5.41
CA LEU A 69 -2.84 7.83 4.09
C LEU A 69 -3.54 8.94 3.29
N ALA A 70 -4.86 8.99 3.35
CA ALA A 70 -5.58 10.01 2.61
C ALA A 70 -5.30 11.40 3.14
N GLN A 71 -5.22 11.55 4.46
CA GLN A 71 -4.92 12.84 5.05
C GLN A 71 -3.56 13.35 4.62
N ASN A 72 -2.59 12.47 4.63
CA ASN A 72 -1.26 12.87 4.20
C ASN A 72 -1.23 13.24 2.73
N LEU A 73 -2.01 12.52 1.94
CA LEU A 73 -2.04 12.79 0.51
C LEU A 73 -2.61 14.18 0.23
N THR A 74 -3.69 14.55 0.91
CA THR A 74 -4.27 15.87 0.71
C THR A 74 -3.30 16.97 1.07
N ARG A 75 -2.47 16.71 2.08
CA ARG A 75 -1.56 17.72 2.55
C ARG A 75 -0.40 17.95 1.59
N VAL A 76 0.09 16.86 1.02
CA VAL A 76 1.26 16.96 0.18
C VAL A 76 0.92 17.32 -1.26
N PHE A 77 -0.19 16.81 -1.77
CA PHE A 77 -0.54 16.99 -3.17
C PHE A 77 -1.69 17.97 -3.38
N ASP A 78 -2.16 18.58 -2.29
CA ASP A 78 -3.20 19.60 -2.40
C ASP A 78 -4.41 19.09 -3.21
N THR A 79 -4.90 17.94 -2.86
CA THR A 79 -6.03 17.36 -3.55
C THR A 79 -7.21 17.30 -2.60
N ALA A 80 -8.41 17.23 -3.14
CA ALA A 80 -9.60 17.18 -2.32
C ALA A 80 -9.69 15.87 -1.55
N ASP A 81 -10.34 15.89 -0.41
CA ASP A 81 -10.45 14.72 0.43
C ASP A 81 -11.03 13.52 -0.29
N ALA A 82 -12.08 13.72 -1.05
CA ALA A 82 -12.71 12.62 -1.74
C ALA A 82 -11.79 12.00 -2.78
N SER A 83 -11.04 12.84 -3.47
CA SER A 83 -10.10 12.35 -4.47
C SER A 83 -8.95 11.61 -3.82
N ALA A 84 -8.46 12.14 -2.70
CA ALA A 84 -7.37 11.50 -2.00
C ALA A 84 -7.79 10.13 -1.51
N ARG A 85 -9.00 10.03 -0.96
CA ARG A 85 -9.47 8.77 -0.47
C ARG A 85 -9.63 7.76 -1.59
N SER A 86 -10.16 8.20 -2.70
CA SER A 86 -10.32 7.34 -3.85
C SER A 86 -8.97 6.85 -4.36
N ASP A 87 -7.99 7.74 -4.42
CA ASP A 87 -6.66 7.38 -4.88
C ASP A 87 -6.01 6.38 -3.94
N VAL A 88 -6.17 6.58 -2.64
CA VAL A 88 -5.59 5.66 -1.66
C VAL A 88 -6.25 4.29 -1.77
N GLU A 89 -7.56 4.27 -1.94
CA GLU A 89 -8.25 2.99 -2.05
C GLU A 89 -7.83 2.25 -3.29
N ALA A 90 -7.68 2.95 -4.40
CA ALA A 90 -7.22 2.31 -5.63
C ALA A 90 -5.79 1.80 -5.48
N PHE A 91 -4.95 2.59 -4.83
CA PHE A 91 -3.57 2.18 -4.61
C PHE A 91 -3.51 0.93 -3.74
N LEU A 92 -4.27 0.92 -2.65
CA LEU A 92 -4.24 -0.24 -1.76
C LEU A 92 -4.81 -1.48 -2.44
N ALA A 93 -5.83 -1.31 -3.27
CA ALA A 93 -6.38 -2.44 -3.98
C ALA A 93 -5.34 -3.03 -4.95
N ALA A 94 -4.62 -2.17 -5.64
CA ALA A 94 -3.57 -2.63 -6.55
C ALA A 94 -2.45 -3.31 -5.79
N MET A 95 -2.09 -2.75 -4.64
CA MET A 95 -1.00 -3.32 -3.85
C MET A 95 -1.40 -4.66 -3.25
N ARG A 96 -2.66 -4.80 -2.85
CA ARG A 96 -3.14 -6.08 -2.35
C ARG A 96 -3.11 -7.12 -3.45
N ASP A 97 -3.48 -6.71 -4.63
CA ASP A 97 -3.55 -7.61 -5.76
C ASP A 97 -2.21 -8.22 -6.09
N ILE A 98 -1.15 -7.48 -5.92
CA ILE A 98 0.19 -8.00 -6.19
C ILE A 98 0.89 -8.50 -4.92
N GLY A 99 0.19 -8.50 -3.80
CA GLY A 99 0.77 -8.98 -2.56
C GLY A 99 1.79 -8.07 -1.93
N ALA A 100 1.73 -6.78 -2.23
CA ALA A 100 2.73 -5.84 -1.75
C ALA A 100 2.40 -5.24 -0.39
N VAL A 101 1.14 -5.32 0.04
CA VAL A 101 0.75 -4.82 1.35
C VAL A 101 -0.04 -5.87 2.08
N ARG A 102 -0.01 -5.77 3.40
CA ARG A 102 -0.77 -6.67 4.26
C ARG A 102 -1.64 -5.84 5.16
N GLU A 103 -2.83 -6.34 5.40
CA GLU A 103 -3.74 -5.66 6.29
C GLU A 103 -3.49 -6.15 7.71
N ILE A 104 -3.34 -5.23 8.64
CA ILE A 104 -3.16 -5.54 10.04
C ILE A 104 -4.35 -5.02 10.78
N THR A 105 -5.09 -5.91 11.41
CA THR A 105 -6.26 -5.50 12.17
C THR A 105 -5.89 -5.51 13.63
N GLU A 106 -6.16 -4.40 14.29
CA GLU A 106 -5.87 -4.34 15.67
C GLU A 106 -7.00 -4.76 16.46
N ASP A 107 -7.13 -5.89 16.79
CA ASP A 107 -8.13 -6.19 17.69
C ASP A 107 -7.56 -6.74 18.89
N ARG A 108 -7.58 -6.64 19.09
CA ARG A 108 -7.38 -7.11 20.11
C ARG A 108 -7.60 -7.18 21.08
N ALA A 109 -7.65 -7.27 21.17
CA ALA A 109 -8.01 -7.42 21.98
C ALA A 109 -7.86 -7.79 22.94
N ASP A 110 -7.82 -7.96 23.12
CA ASP A 110 -7.92 -8.27 23.99
C ASP A 110 -7.78 -8.28 24.46
#